data_02b67413d057d8085293ad22309f64bf
#
_entry.id   02b67413d057d8085293ad22309f64bf
#
_cell.length_a   1.000
_cell.length_b   1.000
_cell.length_c   1.000
_cell.angle_alpha   90.00
_cell.angle_beta   90.00
_cell.angle_gamma   90.00
#
_symmetry.space_group_name_H-M   'P 1'
#
loop_
_entity.id
_entity.type
_entity.pdbx_description
1 polymer ?
#
loop_
_entity_poly.entity_id
_entity_poly.type
_entity_poly.pdbx_seq_one_letter_code
_entity_poly.pdbx_strand_id
1 'polypeptide(L)'
;MKRGKSKYLLLSSGNMVINIDYEEALHFHRKHNADVTLIYQKVPADCPEKGYTLTLSDKDRVLELHKPATLSDGDNKFLGCILIDCEIFQDSIEKSYAEGYHHFIGDVLATSLKRLRVFGYQFKGYARRVTSVESYFQVNMDLLDPRTWRELLNPNPQHRIYTKINDEAPAKYMEEAKASNCLIANGCIIEGTVENSIFFRRVKVGRNAVVKNSIIMQYTEIGDDARLDHVICDKNTVIQQEAALSGTDEQPLCIGKKAVL
;
A
#
# COMPACT_ATOMS: atom_id res chain seq x y z
N MET A 1 20.72 10.56 15.24
CA MET A 1 20.48 9.21 15.81
C MET A 1 21.18 8.92 17.15
N LYS A 2 22.04 9.80 17.69
CA LYS A 2 22.75 9.58 18.99
C LYS A 2 21.88 9.64 20.26
N ARG A 3 20.57 9.83 20.19
CA ARG A 3 19.69 9.98 21.38
C ARG A 3 18.79 8.78 21.71
N GLY A 4 18.76 7.74 20.89
CA GLY A 4 17.93 6.56 21.14
C GLY A 4 18.74 5.43 21.77
N LYS A 5 18.21 4.82 22.85
CA LYS A 5 18.77 3.61 23.47
C LYS A 5 18.34 2.32 22.78
N SER A 6 17.72 2.40 21.60
CA SER A 6 17.23 1.24 20.86
C SER A 6 18.39 0.49 20.23
N LYS A 7 18.41 -0.84 20.43
CA LYS A 7 19.41 -1.72 19.83
C LYS A 7 19.14 -1.94 18.33
N TYR A 8 17.89 -1.97 17.94
CA TYR A 8 17.45 -2.29 16.59
C TYR A 8 16.77 -1.11 15.93
N LEU A 9 16.89 -1.03 14.62
CA LEU A 9 16.25 -0.07 13.74
C LEU A 9 15.41 -0.79 12.71
N LEU A 10 14.17 -0.34 12.52
CA LEU A 10 13.31 -0.75 11.44
C LEU A 10 13.27 0.34 10.38
N LEU A 11 13.67 0.00 9.16
CA LEU A 11 13.52 0.83 7.98
C LEU A 11 12.37 0.27 7.14
N SER A 12 11.44 1.10 6.76
CA SER A 12 10.30 0.69 5.93
C SER A 12 10.08 1.70 4.81
N SER A 13 9.77 1.20 3.62
CA SER A 13 9.34 2.03 2.49
C SER A 13 7.99 2.66 2.79
N GLY A 14 7.86 3.99 2.55
CA GLY A 14 6.62 4.73 2.80
C GLY A 14 5.51 4.48 1.76
N ASN A 15 5.78 3.73 0.70
CA ASN A 15 4.84 3.42 -0.37
C ASN A 15 4.39 1.93 -0.40
N MET A 16 4.56 1.23 0.72
CA MET A 16 4.05 -0.14 0.89
C MET A 16 2.70 -0.12 1.62
N VAL A 17 1.74 -0.85 1.08
CA VAL A 17 0.49 -1.18 1.74
C VAL A 17 0.62 -2.59 2.30
N ILE A 18 0.83 -2.68 3.61
CA ILE A 18 1.15 -3.90 4.34
C ILE A 18 0.71 -3.75 5.80
N ASN A 19 0.25 -4.83 6.42
CA ASN A 19 0.04 -4.90 7.85
C ASN A 19 0.82 -6.09 8.41
N ILE A 20 2.00 -5.82 8.93
CA ILE A 20 2.94 -6.82 9.41
C ILE A 20 3.17 -6.70 10.91
N ASP A 21 3.26 -7.85 11.59
CA ASP A 21 3.75 -7.94 12.96
C ASP A 21 5.28 -7.85 12.98
N TYR A 22 5.77 -6.69 13.35
CA TYR A 22 7.21 -6.47 13.48
C TYR A 22 7.83 -7.15 14.70
N GLU A 23 7.03 -7.56 15.69
CA GLU A 23 7.55 -8.32 16.84
C GLU A 23 7.92 -9.75 16.42
N GLU A 24 7.15 -10.38 15.55
CA GLU A 24 7.50 -11.68 14.97
C GLU A 24 8.79 -11.58 14.14
N ALA A 25 8.92 -10.54 13.32
CA ALA A 25 10.14 -10.30 12.54
C ALA A 25 11.35 -10.04 13.44
N LEU A 26 11.19 -9.32 14.56
CA LEU A 26 12.23 -9.10 15.56
C LEU A 26 12.60 -10.39 16.31
N HIS A 27 11.61 -11.23 16.63
CA HIS A 27 11.87 -12.55 17.21
C HIS A 27 12.71 -13.43 16.27
N PHE A 28 12.34 -13.47 14.99
CA PHE A 28 13.10 -14.15 13.95
C PHE A 28 14.54 -13.63 13.87
N HIS A 29 14.72 -12.31 13.82
CA HIS A 29 16.02 -11.63 13.77
C HIS A 29 16.92 -12.07 14.93
N ARG A 30 16.40 -12.05 16.16
CA ARG A 30 17.11 -12.48 17.36
C ARG A 30 17.46 -13.96 17.35
N LYS A 31 16.51 -14.82 16.97
CA LYS A 31 16.68 -16.28 16.89
C LYS A 31 17.84 -16.66 15.96
N HIS A 32 18.03 -15.95 14.85
CA HIS A 32 19.08 -16.21 13.88
C HIS A 32 20.38 -15.45 14.20
N ASN A 33 20.44 -14.68 15.31
CA ASN A 33 21.52 -13.76 15.57
C ASN A 33 21.86 -12.92 14.34
N ALA A 34 20.85 -12.44 13.63
CA ALA A 34 21.01 -11.70 12.41
C ALA A 34 21.61 -10.31 12.67
N ASP A 35 22.43 -9.83 11.75
CA ASP A 35 22.87 -8.45 11.68
C ASP A 35 21.85 -7.60 10.92
N VAL A 36 21.22 -8.22 9.89
CA VAL A 36 20.17 -7.63 9.07
C VAL A 36 19.11 -8.69 8.77
N THR A 37 17.83 -8.31 8.85
CA THR A 37 16.72 -9.12 8.36
C THR A 37 15.97 -8.36 7.29
N LEU A 38 15.84 -8.96 6.11
CA LEU A 38 15.08 -8.45 4.98
C LEU A 38 13.71 -9.12 4.93
N ILE A 39 12.67 -8.30 4.90
CA ILE A 39 11.31 -8.83 4.82
C ILE A 39 10.94 -9.04 3.35
N TYR A 40 10.56 -10.25 2.99
CA TYR A 40 10.21 -10.61 1.62
C TYR A 40 8.88 -11.33 1.53
N GLN A 41 8.33 -11.37 0.34
CA GLN A 41 7.15 -12.15 -0.02
C GLN A 41 7.43 -12.94 -1.29
N LYS A 42 6.87 -14.14 -1.41
CA LYS A 42 6.86 -14.84 -2.69
C LYS A 42 5.93 -14.18 -3.68
N VAL A 43 6.42 -13.94 -4.88
CA VAL A 43 5.64 -13.34 -5.96
C VAL A 43 4.59 -14.34 -6.43
N PRO A 44 3.30 -13.98 -6.49
CA PRO A 44 2.28 -14.80 -7.12
C PRO A 44 2.38 -14.75 -8.65
N ALA A 45 1.84 -15.76 -9.34
CA ALA A 45 1.95 -15.95 -10.80
C ALA A 45 1.54 -14.72 -11.64
N ASP A 46 0.62 -13.90 -11.15
CA ASP A 46 0.01 -12.80 -11.91
C ASP A 46 0.44 -11.41 -11.40
N CYS A 47 1.66 -11.28 -10.88
CA CYS A 47 2.10 -10.01 -10.30
C CYS A 47 3.08 -9.26 -11.23
N PRO A 48 2.69 -8.16 -11.89
CA PRO A 48 3.54 -7.41 -12.81
C PRO A 48 4.52 -6.45 -12.11
N GLU A 49 4.70 -6.58 -10.80
CA GLU A 49 5.51 -5.64 -10.04
C GLU A 49 7.02 -5.77 -10.32
N LYS A 50 7.73 -4.64 -10.21
CA LYS A 50 9.20 -4.57 -10.27
C LYS A 50 9.78 -4.41 -8.87
N GLY A 51 10.98 -4.92 -8.64
CA GLY A 51 11.63 -4.78 -7.35
C GLY A 51 12.92 -5.59 -7.22
N TYR A 52 13.50 -5.56 -6.03
CA TYR A 52 14.60 -6.43 -5.67
C TYR A 52 14.09 -7.83 -5.30
N THR A 53 14.87 -8.85 -5.65
CA THR A 53 14.66 -10.24 -5.27
C THR A 53 15.80 -10.76 -4.42
N LEU A 54 15.49 -11.76 -3.59
CA LEU A 54 16.43 -12.42 -2.70
C LEU A 54 16.66 -13.87 -3.15
N THR A 55 17.92 -14.26 -3.30
CA THR A 55 18.29 -15.67 -3.33
C THR A 55 18.59 -16.12 -1.91
N LEU A 56 17.92 -17.15 -1.44
CA LEU A 56 18.04 -17.67 -0.08
C LEU A 56 18.68 -19.05 -0.05
N SER A 57 19.42 -19.33 1.01
CA SER A 57 19.82 -20.70 1.38
C SER A 57 18.67 -21.45 2.05
N ASP A 58 18.84 -22.77 2.27
CA ASP A 58 17.87 -23.61 3.02
C ASP A 58 17.64 -23.17 4.47
N LYS A 59 18.49 -22.29 4.99
CA LYS A 59 18.40 -21.73 6.35
C LYS A 59 18.03 -20.24 6.35
N ASP A 60 17.33 -19.78 5.34
CA ASP A 60 16.84 -18.39 5.16
C ASP A 60 17.96 -17.33 5.08
N ARG A 61 19.23 -17.72 4.90
CA ARG A 61 20.32 -16.78 4.73
C ARG A 61 20.26 -16.17 3.33
N VAL A 62 20.33 -14.85 3.24
CA VAL A 62 20.38 -14.13 1.97
C VAL A 62 21.78 -14.33 1.35
N LEU A 63 21.81 -14.95 0.16
CA LEU A 63 23.02 -15.21 -0.61
C LEU A 63 23.25 -14.09 -1.62
N GLU A 64 22.19 -13.65 -2.29
CA GLU A 64 22.22 -12.62 -3.32
C GLU A 64 21.02 -11.70 -3.22
N LEU A 65 21.22 -10.46 -3.62
CA LEU A 65 20.21 -9.41 -3.76
C LEU A 65 20.37 -8.79 -5.14
N HIS A 66 19.37 -8.94 -5.99
CA HIS A 66 19.41 -8.40 -7.36
C HIS A 66 18.08 -7.75 -7.74
N LYS A 67 18.14 -6.96 -8.80
CA LYS A 67 16.99 -6.22 -9.34
C LYS A 67 16.76 -6.70 -10.78
N PRO A 68 15.96 -7.75 -10.98
CA PRO A 68 15.63 -8.21 -12.31
C PRO A 68 14.77 -7.19 -13.08
N ALA A 69 14.73 -7.31 -14.40
CA ALA A 69 13.88 -6.47 -15.25
C ALA A 69 12.38 -6.72 -14.96
N THR A 70 12.04 -8.00 -14.70
CA THR A 70 10.69 -8.46 -14.34
C THR A 70 10.81 -9.50 -13.23
N LEU A 71 9.78 -9.59 -12.39
CA LEU A 71 9.64 -10.63 -11.38
C LEU A 71 8.93 -11.85 -11.99
N SER A 72 9.33 -13.04 -11.56
CA SER A 72 8.73 -14.31 -11.95
C SER A 72 7.95 -14.92 -10.78
N ASP A 73 7.02 -15.82 -11.09
CA ASP A 73 6.30 -16.60 -10.08
C ASP A 73 7.27 -17.33 -9.15
N GLY A 74 7.00 -17.24 -7.85
CA GLY A 74 7.83 -17.84 -6.81
C GLY A 74 9.08 -17.06 -6.42
N ASP A 75 9.44 -15.98 -7.11
CA ASP A 75 10.54 -15.11 -6.71
C ASP A 75 10.35 -14.56 -5.31
N ASN A 76 11.44 -14.45 -4.54
CA ASN A 76 11.42 -13.85 -3.21
C ASN A 76 11.56 -12.32 -3.32
N LYS A 77 10.45 -11.63 -3.53
CA LYS A 77 10.40 -10.17 -3.68
C LYS A 77 10.67 -9.47 -2.36
N PHE A 78 11.68 -8.61 -2.32
CA PHE A 78 11.95 -7.75 -1.18
C PHE A 78 10.90 -6.65 -1.03
N LEU A 79 10.30 -6.54 0.15
CA LEU A 79 9.20 -5.61 0.42
C LEU A 79 9.66 -4.19 0.82
N GLY A 80 10.98 -3.94 0.88
CA GLY A 80 11.49 -2.64 1.32
C GLY A 80 11.44 -2.42 2.83
N CYS A 81 11.27 -3.49 3.60
CA CYS A 81 11.31 -3.46 5.06
C CYS A 81 12.57 -4.18 5.56
N ILE A 82 13.37 -3.49 6.37
CA ILE A 82 14.67 -3.95 6.88
C ILE A 82 14.69 -3.79 8.40
N LEU A 83 15.01 -4.86 9.10
CA LEU A 83 15.36 -4.80 10.51
C LEU A 83 16.88 -4.96 10.63
N ILE A 84 17.55 -4.03 11.30
CA ILE A 84 19.00 -3.96 11.36
C ILE A 84 19.47 -3.51 12.77
N ASP A 85 20.59 -4.01 13.21
CA ASP A 85 21.26 -3.50 14.42
C ASP A 85 21.71 -2.04 14.20
N CYS A 86 21.44 -1.17 15.18
CA CYS A 86 21.73 0.27 15.05
C CYS A 86 23.23 0.58 14.85
N GLU A 87 24.13 -0.17 15.48
CA GLU A 87 25.57 0.04 15.35
C GLU A 87 26.01 -0.35 13.92
N ILE A 88 25.53 -1.49 13.42
CA ILE A 88 25.83 -1.95 12.07
C ILE A 88 25.29 -0.98 11.02
N PHE A 89 24.11 -0.41 11.24
CA PHE A 89 23.55 0.59 10.35
C PHE A 89 24.40 1.85 10.31
N GLN A 90 24.82 2.37 11.47
CA GLN A 90 25.67 3.56 11.55
C GLN A 90 27.02 3.34 10.84
N ASP A 91 27.70 2.24 11.13
CA ASP A 91 28.95 1.86 10.48
C ASP A 91 28.79 1.74 8.95
N SER A 92 27.67 1.18 8.51
CA SER A 92 27.38 1.00 7.09
C SER A 92 27.17 2.34 6.38
N ILE A 93 26.49 3.30 7.02
CA ILE A 93 26.27 4.64 6.46
C ILE A 93 27.59 5.44 6.42
N GLU A 94 28.38 5.40 7.48
CA GLU A 94 29.67 6.11 7.53
C GLU A 94 30.64 5.63 6.45
N LYS A 95 30.73 4.30 6.24
CA LYS A 95 31.54 3.73 5.17
C LYS A 95 31.00 4.08 3.78
N SER A 96 29.69 4.03 3.59
CA SER A 96 29.05 4.35 2.32
C SER A 96 29.32 5.78 1.89
N TYR A 97 29.29 6.71 2.84
CA TYR A 97 29.58 8.11 2.57
C TYR A 97 31.03 8.29 2.12
N ALA A 98 31.97 7.58 2.77
CA ALA A 98 33.41 7.62 2.41
C ALA A 98 33.67 7.01 1.02
N GLU A 99 32.89 6.02 0.60
CA GLU A 99 33.04 5.28 -0.68
C GLU A 99 32.17 5.87 -1.82
N GLY A 100 31.40 6.93 -1.55
CA GLY A 100 30.55 7.59 -2.55
C GLY A 100 29.30 6.80 -2.95
N TYR A 101 28.84 5.85 -2.12
CA TYR A 101 27.62 5.10 -2.37
C TYR A 101 26.37 5.93 -2.09
N HIS A 102 25.35 5.81 -2.94
CA HIS A 102 24.11 6.59 -2.86
C HIS A 102 22.86 5.75 -2.55
N HIS A 103 22.91 4.42 -2.78
CA HIS A 103 21.77 3.53 -2.59
C HIS A 103 22.07 2.48 -1.54
N PHE A 104 21.47 2.63 -0.35
CA PHE A 104 21.70 1.70 0.76
C PHE A 104 21.47 0.23 0.40
N ILE A 105 20.38 -0.08 -0.33
CA ILE A 105 20.04 -1.45 -0.69
C ILE A 105 20.96 -1.99 -1.78
N GLY A 106 21.13 -1.27 -2.88
CA GLY A 106 21.88 -1.73 -4.05
C GLY A 106 23.38 -1.70 -3.85
N ASP A 107 23.90 -0.66 -3.21
CA ASP A 107 25.34 -0.45 -3.10
C ASP A 107 25.88 -1.01 -1.78
N VAL A 108 25.25 -0.67 -0.66
CA VAL A 108 25.80 -1.01 0.68
C VAL A 108 25.42 -2.42 1.10
N LEU A 109 24.13 -2.75 1.04
CA LEU A 109 23.66 -4.02 1.53
C LEU A 109 24.08 -5.17 0.63
N ALA A 110 23.96 -5.02 -0.69
CA ALA A 110 24.33 -6.05 -1.65
C ALA A 110 25.83 -6.41 -1.56
N THR A 111 26.72 -5.42 -1.36
CA THR A 111 28.16 -5.66 -1.20
C THR A 111 28.52 -6.21 0.18
N SER A 112 27.68 -6.01 1.19
CA SER A 112 27.90 -6.44 2.58
C SER A 112 27.41 -7.86 2.88
N LEU A 113 26.71 -8.55 1.97
CA LEU A 113 26.13 -9.87 2.21
C LEU A 113 27.14 -10.94 2.67
N LYS A 114 28.37 -10.87 2.17
CA LYS A 114 29.44 -11.80 2.57
C LYS A 114 29.96 -11.55 3.98
N ARG A 115 29.88 -10.32 4.46
CA ARG A 115 30.42 -9.89 5.76
C ARG A 115 29.38 -9.94 6.86
N LEU A 116 28.13 -9.58 6.55
CA LEU A 116 27.03 -9.53 7.49
C LEU A 116 26.20 -10.82 7.47
N ARG A 117 25.60 -11.13 8.59
CA ARG A 117 24.61 -12.20 8.74
C ARG A 117 23.24 -11.66 8.33
N VAL A 118 22.96 -11.74 7.02
CA VAL A 118 21.72 -11.23 6.43
C VAL A 118 20.75 -12.39 6.22
N PHE A 119 19.54 -12.29 6.77
CA PHE A 119 18.49 -13.30 6.68
C PHE A 119 17.23 -12.75 6.04
N GLY A 120 16.45 -13.61 5.40
CA GLY A 120 15.15 -13.31 4.83
C GLY A 120 14.03 -13.77 5.77
N TYR A 121 13.12 -12.84 6.15
CA TYR A 121 11.89 -13.17 6.86
C TYR A 121 10.72 -13.15 5.88
N GLN A 122 10.07 -14.31 5.68
CA GLN A 122 8.94 -14.43 4.77
C GLN A 122 7.67 -13.86 5.39
N PHE A 123 7.13 -12.81 4.78
CA PHE A 123 5.79 -12.31 5.05
C PHE A 123 4.78 -13.02 4.13
N LYS A 124 3.66 -13.50 4.70
CA LYS A 124 2.64 -14.26 3.95
C LYS A 124 1.34 -13.52 3.75
N GLY A 125 1.21 -12.31 4.32
CA GLY A 125 0.03 -11.49 4.23
C GLY A 125 -0.06 -10.63 2.97
N TYR A 126 -1.10 -9.82 2.86
CA TYR A 126 -1.26 -8.87 1.77
C TYR A 126 -0.15 -7.81 1.79
N ALA A 127 0.57 -7.68 0.69
CA ALA A 127 1.58 -6.64 0.51
C ALA A 127 1.61 -6.16 -0.95
N ARG A 128 1.40 -4.86 -1.14
CA ARG A 128 1.45 -4.20 -2.45
C ARG A 128 2.25 -2.91 -2.37
N ARG A 129 2.91 -2.55 -3.45
CA ARG A 129 3.68 -1.30 -3.56
C ARG A 129 2.94 -0.31 -4.45
N VAL A 130 2.77 0.92 -3.95
CA VAL A 130 2.19 2.03 -4.72
C VAL A 130 3.33 2.80 -5.38
N THR A 131 3.43 2.73 -6.71
CA THR A 131 4.48 3.40 -7.51
C THR A 131 3.93 4.27 -8.64
N SER A 132 2.65 4.12 -8.93
CA SER A 132 1.94 4.84 -10.00
C SER A 132 0.48 5.07 -9.60
N VAL A 133 -0.23 5.87 -10.38
CA VAL A 133 -1.68 6.06 -10.24
C VAL A 133 -2.43 4.75 -10.45
N GLU A 134 -2.01 3.96 -11.45
CA GLU A 134 -2.54 2.63 -11.70
C GLU A 134 -2.39 1.72 -10.48
N SER A 135 -1.18 1.56 -9.92
CA SER A 135 -0.98 0.75 -8.72
C SER A 135 -1.72 1.27 -7.49
N TYR A 136 -1.91 2.59 -7.37
CA TYR A 136 -2.77 3.19 -6.34
C TYR A 136 -4.23 2.77 -6.55
N PHE A 137 -4.72 2.84 -7.79
CA PHE A 137 -6.07 2.43 -8.14
C PHE A 137 -6.30 0.95 -7.81
N GLN A 138 -5.43 0.07 -8.29
CA GLN A 138 -5.52 -1.38 -8.07
C GLN A 138 -5.51 -1.75 -6.58
N VAL A 139 -4.61 -1.16 -5.79
CA VAL A 139 -4.56 -1.40 -4.33
C VAL A 139 -5.87 -1.02 -3.65
N ASN A 140 -6.51 0.06 -4.08
CA ASN A 140 -7.80 0.45 -3.54
C ASN A 140 -8.92 -0.52 -3.99
N MET A 141 -8.92 -0.96 -5.25
CA MET A 141 -9.90 -1.95 -5.73
C MET A 141 -9.70 -3.31 -5.05
N ASP A 142 -8.47 -3.74 -4.76
CA ASP A 142 -8.20 -4.96 -3.99
C ASP A 142 -8.89 -4.95 -2.61
N LEU A 143 -9.09 -3.78 -2.00
CA LEU A 143 -9.78 -3.65 -0.70
C LEU A 143 -11.30 -3.92 -0.79
N LEU A 144 -11.87 -3.94 -1.97
CA LEU A 144 -13.28 -4.33 -2.18
C LEU A 144 -13.48 -5.83 -2.03
N ASP A 145 -12.43 -6.66 -2.17
CA ASP A 145 -12.49 -8.07 -1.79
C ASP A 145 -12.53 -8.19 -0.24
N PRO A 146 -13.58 -8.77 0.34
CA PRO A 146 -13.71 -8.92 1.78
C PRO A 146 -12.56 -9.71 2.43
N ARG A 147 -11.86 -10.58 1.69
CA ARG A 147 -10.72 -11.34 2.20
C ARG A 147 -9.52 -10.42 2.35
N THR A 148 -9.17 -9.66 1.32
CA THR A 148 -8.08 -8.66 1.33
C THR A 148 -8.33 -7.61 2.40
N TRP A 149 -9.55 -7.08 2.46
CA TRP A 149 -9.94 -6.09 3.48
C TRP A 149 -9.75 -6.61 4.91
N ARG A 150 -10.21 -7.85 5.19
CA ARG A 150 -10.05 -8.47 6.51
C ARG A 150 -8.59 -8.72 6.84
N GLU A 151 -7.83 -9.23 5.90
CA GLU A 151 -6.41 -9.53 6.07
C GLU A 151 -5.58 -8.27 6.37
N LEU A 152 -5.83 -7.19 5.66
CA LEU A 152 -5.08 -5.95 5.82
C LEU A 152 -5.54 -5.12 7.03
N LEU A 153 -6.84 -4.94 7.21
CA LEU A 153 -7.38 -3.98 8.18
C LEU A 153 -7.82 -4.59 9.51
N ASN A 154 -8.06 -5.89 9.57
CA ASN A 154 -8.54 -6.57 10.78
C ASN A 154 -7.84 -7.91 11.08
N PRO A 155 -6.50 -8.02 10.93
CA PRO A 155 -5.83 -9.30 11.11
C PRO A 155 -5.78 -9.73 12.58
N ASN A 156 -5.54 -8.79 13.50
CA ASN A 156 -5.43 -9.01 14.93
C ASN A 156 -5.82 -7.73 15.69
N PRO A 157 -6.61 -7.81 16.78
CA PRO A 157 -6.90 -6.64 17.63
C PRO A 157 -5.67 -5.90 18.15
N GLN A 158 -4.54 -6.59 18.29
CA GLN A 158 -3.27 -6.01 18.76
C GLN A 158 -2.50 -5.28 17.67
N HIS A 159 -2.79 -5.55 16.39
CA HIS A 159 -2.10 -4.98 15.23
C HIS A 159 -3.02 -4.15 14.33
N ARG A 160 -3.91 -3.36 14.95
CA ARG A 160 -4.85 -2.51 14.22
C ARG A 160 -4.12 -1.36 13.54
N ILE A 161 -4.50 -1.07 12.30
CA ILE A 161 -4.13 0.18 11.63
C ILE A 161 -5.00 1.30 12.20
N TYR A 162 -4.37 2.26 12.87
CA TYR A 162 -5.06 3.43 13.41
C TYR A 162 -5.13 4.53 12.36
N THR A 163 -6.32 5.00 12.09
CA THR A 163 -6.57 6.12 11.18
C THR A 163 -7.19 7.28 11.96
N LYS A 164 -7.19 8.47 11.35
CA LYS A 164 -7.85 9.64 11.95
C LYS A 164 -9.35 9.37 12.11
N ILE A 165 -9.82 9.34 13.34
CA ILE A 165 -11.25 9.23 13.66
C ILE A 165 -11.87 10.63 13.53
N ASN A 166 -12.97 10.73 12.79
CA ASN A 166 -13.84 11.89 12.77
C ASN A 166 -15.25 11.41 13.09
N ASP A 167 -15.91 12.10 13.99
CA ASP A 167 -17.30 11.86 14.31
C ASP A 167 -18.17 12.44 13.20
N GLU A 168 -18.80 11.57 12.44
CA GLU A 168 -19.70 11.88 11.33
C GLU A 168 -20.96 11.04 11.45
N ALA A 169 -22.07 11.56 10.92
CA ALA A 169 -23.29 10.75 10.82
C ALA A 169 -23.05 9.50 9.97
N PRO A 170 -23.75 8.39 10.22
CA PRO A 170 -23.71 7.24 9.31
C PRO A 170 -24.04 7.63 7.87
N ALA A 171 -23.58 6.82 6.91
CA ALA A 171 -23.95 6.99 5.51
C ALA A 171 -25.47 6.85 5.35
N LYS A 172 -26.08 7.73 4.54
CA LYS A 172 -27.52 7.75 4.26
C LYS A 172 -27.77 7.31 2.81
N TYR A 173 -28.67 6.36 2.64
CA TYR A 173 -29.14 5.89 1.34
C TYR A 173 -30.57 6.40 1.15
N MET A 174 -30.83 7.04 0.03
CA MET A 174 -32.17 7.52 -0.33
C MET A 174 -32.97 6.40 -1.00
N GLU A 175 -34.25 6.63 -1.23
CA GLU A 175 -35.19 5.59 -1.66
C GLU A 175 -34.78 4.89 -2.97
N GLU A 176 -34.25 5.63 -3.93
CA GLU A 176 -33.81 5.10 -5.25
C GLU A 176 -32.36 4.61 -5.26
N ALA A 177 -31.62 4.75 -4.14
CA ALA A 177 -30.20 4.42 -4.07
C ALA A 177 -29.94 2.92 -4.25
N LYS A 178 -28.94 2.60 -5.07
CA LYS A 178 -28.42 1.23 -5.25
C LYS A 178 -26.94 1.19 -4.96
N ALA A 179 -26.52 0.35 -4.02
CA ALA A 179 -25.11 0.18 -3.69
C ALA A 179 -24.72 -1.30 -3.77
N SER A 180 -23.65 -1.61 -4.50
CA SER A 180 -23.13 -2.95 -4.70
C SER A 180 -21.61 -2.95 -4.64
N ASN A 181 -21.03 -3.81 -3.80
CA ASN A 181 -19.59 -3.98 -3.64
C ASN A 181 -18.84 -2.64 -3.42
N CYS A 182 -19.25 -1.86 -2.42
CA CYS A 182 -18.69 -0.54 -2.14
C CYS A 182 -18.17 -0.44 -0.70
N LEU A 183 -17.10 0.32 -0.51
CA LEU A 183 -16.68 0.84 0.79
C LEU A 183 -17.14 2.29 0.91
N ILE A 184 -18.10 2.55 1.80
CA ILE A 184 -18.71 3.88 1.93
C ILE A 184 -18.47 4.38 3.36
N ALA A 185 -17.74 5.50 3.46
CA ALA A 185 -17.42 6.10 4.74
C ALA A 185 -18.60 6.93 5.30
N ASN A 186 -18.51 7.28 6.59
CA ASN A 186 -19.51 8.06 7.29
C ASN A 186 -19.77 9.43 6.64
N GLY A 187 -20.97 9.95 6.78
CA GLY A 187 -21.41 11.25 6.27
C GLY A 187 -21.76 11.26 4.78
N CYS A 188 -21.66 10.14 4.08
CA CYS A 188 -22.05 10.05 2.67
C CYS A 188 -23.58 10.09 2.51
N ILE A 189 -24.05 10.69 1.41
CA ILE A 189 -25.44 10.69 0.98
C ILE A 189 -25.50 10.11 -0.43
N ILE A 190 -26.20 9.00 -0.59
CA ILE A 190 -26.28 8.28 -1.88
C ILE A 190 -27.73 8.31 -2.35
N GLU A 191 -27.97 8.93 -3.51
CA GLU A 191 -29.29 8.97 -4.18
C GLU A 191 -29.29 8.18 -5.48
N GLY A 192 -28.11 7.96 -6.10
CA GLY A 192 -27.95 7.24 -7.36
C GLY A 192 -27.49 5.79 -7.18
N THR A 193 -26.86 5.25 -8.24
CA THR A 193 -26.31 3.90 -8.29
C THR A 193 -24.80 3.93 -8.13
N VAL A 194 -24.26 3.16 -7.18
CA VAL A 194 -22.83 3.04 -6.92
C VAL A 194 -22.41 1.58 -6.91
N GLU A 195 -21.33 1.25 -7.64
CA GLU A 195 -20.87 -0.12 -7.85
C GLU A 195 -19.34 -0.17 -7.86
N ASN A 196 -18.76 -1.22 -7.25
CA ASN A 196 -17.31 -1.45 -7.23
C ASN A 196 -16.50 -0.19 -6.89
N SER A 197 -16.89 0.59 -5.89
CA SER A 197 -16.33 1.92 -5.67
C SER A 197 -16.04 2.21 -4.20
N ILE A 198 -15.12 3.13 -3.96
CA ILE A 198 -14.72 3.57 -2.63
C ILE A 198 -15.09 5.03 -2.44
N PHE A 199 -15.91 5.30 -1.43
CA PHE A 199 -16.36 6.63 -1.07
C PHE A 199 -15.79 7.05 0.28
N PHE A 200 -15.01 8.12 0.27
CA PHE A 200 -14.54 8.74 1.49
C PHE A 200 -15.64 9.59 2.14
N ARG A 201 -15.32 10.19 3.29
CA ARG A 201 -16.33 10.88 4.11
C ARG A 201 -17.04 12.02 3.38
N ARG A 202 -18.33 12.19 3.67
CA ARG A 202 -19.16 13.31 3.19
C ARG A 202 -19.18 13.45 1.67
N VAL A 203 -19.15 12.34 0.95
CA VAL A 203 -19.42 12.34 -0.50
C VAL A 203 -20.93 12.39 -0.69
N LYS A 204 -21.38 13.17 -1.66
CA LYS A 204 -22.78 13.19 -2.13
C LYS A 204 -22.85 12.65 -3.56
N VAL A 205 -23.77 11.74 -3.80
CA VAL A 205 -24.07 11.20 -5.13
C VAL A 205 -25.52 11.53 -5.45
N GLY A 206 -25.74 12.32 -6.48
CA GLY A 206 -27.03 12.83 -6.90
C GLY A 206 -27.94 11.77 -7.50
N ARG A 207 -29.18 12.16 -7.79
CA ARG A 207 -30.23 11.28 -8.34
C ARG A 207 -29.84 10.79 -9.73
N ASN A 208 -30.16 9.52 -10.02
CA ASN A 208 -29.83 8.84 -11.28
C ASN A 208 -28.33 8.83 -11.64
N ALA A 209 -27.47 9.41 -10.81
CA ALA A 209 -26.03 9.35 -11.05
C ALA A 209 -25.55 7.89 -10.96
N VAL A 210 -24.56 7.53 -11.81
CA VAL A 210 -23.97 6.18 -11.85
C VAL A 210 -22.48 6.30 -11.64
N VAL A 211 -21.97 5.70 -10.55
CA VAL A 211 -20.56 5.67 -10.24
C VAL A 211 -20.09 4.23 -10.16
N LYS A 212 -19.13 3.87 -11.03
CA LYS A 212 -18.56 2.53 -11.11
C LYS A 212 -17.05 2.57 -11.02
N ASN A 213 -16.47 1.49 -10.46
CA ASN A 213 -15.01 1.27 -10.47
C ASN A 213 -14.22 2.53 -10.11
N SER A 214 -14.65 3.29 -9.09
CA SER A 214 -14.12 4.64 -8.85
C SER A 214 -13.72 4.87 -7.40
N ILE A 215 -12.80 5.81 -7.20
CA ILE A 215 -12.32 6.24 -5.88
C ILE A 215 -12.69 7.71 -5.71
N ILE A 216 -13.65 7.98 -4.83
CA ILE A 216 -14.19 9.31 -4.61
C ILE A 216 -13.76 9.82 -3.23
N MET A 217 -12.86 10.80 -3.20
CA MET A 217 -12.32 11.34 -1.96
C MET A 217 -13.30 12.32 -1.30
N GLN A 218 -13.00 12.63 -0.03
CA GLN A 218 -13.91 13.35 0.86
C GLN A 218 -14.38 14.70 0.33
N TYR A 219 -15.62 15.04 0.68
CA TYR A 219 -16.30 16.30 0.33
C TYR A 219 -16.50 16.48 -1.19
N THR A 220 -16.51 15.42 -1.95
CA THR A 220 -16.85 15.46 -3.38
C THR A 220 -18.36 15.41 -3.54
N GLU A 221 -18.89 16.27 -4.41
CA GLU A 221 -20.29 16.32 -4.79
C GLU A 221 -20.42 15.87 -6.26
N ILE A 222 -21.25 14.88 -6.51
CA ILE A 222 -21.56 14.34 -7.84
C ILE A 222 -23.01 14.70 -8.16
N GLY A 223 -23.21 15.47 -9.21
CA GLY A 223 -24.50 15.98 -9.64
C GLY A 223 -25.46 14.90 -10.16
N ASP A 224 -26.73 15.28 -10.33
CA ASP A 224 -27.75 14.41 -10.84
C ASP A 224 -27.40 13.93 -12.27
N ASP A 225 -27.77 12.69 -12.60
CA ASP A 225 -27.55 12.07 -13.93
C ASP A 225 -26.08 11.94 -14.38
N ALA A 226 -25.11 12.28 -13.53
CA ALA A 226 -23.68 12.15 -13.85
C ALA A 226 -23.25 10.68 -13.95
N ARG A 227 -22.25 10.40 -14.81
CA ARG A 227 -21.71 9.06 -15.04
C ARG A 227 -20.20 9.04 -14.88
N LEU A 228 -19.72 8.26 -13.92
CA LEU A 228 -18.29 8.09 -13.61
C LEU A 228 -17.92 6.61 -13.69
N ASP A 229 -16.84 6.31 -14.42
CA ASP A 229 -16.30 4.95 -14.54
C ASP A 229 -14.77 5.00 -14.57
N HIS A 230 -14.10 4.24 -13.69
CA HIS A 230 -12.63 4.24 -13.52
C HIS A 230 -12.06 5.65 -13.26
N VAL A 231 -12.67 6.38 -12.31
CA VAL A 231 -12.32 7.76 -11.97
C VAL A 231 -11.75 7.83 -10.55
N ILE A 232 -10.69 8.60 -10.38
CA ILE A 232 -10.15 9.01 -9.08
C ILE A 232 -10.44 10.49 -8.88
N CYS A 233 -11.41 10.83 -8.03
CA CYS A 233 -11.69 12.22 -7.65
C CYS A 233 -10.95 12.59 -6.37
N ASP A 234 -10.09 13.60 -6.41
CA ASP A 234 -9.49 14.18 -5.21
C ASP A 234 -10.54 15.04 -4.45
N LYS A 235 -10.15 15.51 -3.29
CA LYS A 235 -11.00 16.16 -2.27
C LYS A 235 -11.67 17.43 -2.76
N ASN A 236 -12.90 17.66 -2.29
CA ASN A 236 -13.67 18.88 -2.55
C ASN A 236 -13.91 19.14 -4.05
N THR A 237 -14.05 18.08 -4.83
CA THR A 237 -14.37 18.15 -6.25
C THR A 237 -15.88 18.27 -6.43
N VAL A 238 -16.31 19.02 -7.44
CA VAL A 238 -17.70 19.12 -7.86
C VAL A 238 -17.84 18.62 -9.28
N ILE A 239 -18.58 17.54 -9.45
CA ILE A 239 -18.97 16.99 -10.74
C ILE A 239 -20.36 17.52 -11.03
N GLN A 240 -20.54 18.25 -12.13
CA GLN A 240 -21.81 18.83 -12.49
C GLN A 240 -22.80 17.76 -12.95
N GLN A 241 -24.08 18.14 -13.03
CA GLN A 241 -25.11 17.23 -13.51
C GLN A 241 -24.82 16.81 -14.96
N GLU A 242 -25.24 15.61 -15.32
CA GLU A 242 -25.08 15.02 -16.67
C GLU A 242 -23.62 14.85 -17.13
N ALA A 243 -22.63 15.18 -16.30
CA ALA A 243 -21.22 14.98 -16.66
C ALA A 243 -20.91 13.50 -16.89
N ALA A 244 -20.14 13.19 -17.93
CA ALA A 244 -19.71 11.84 -18.27
C ALA A 244 -18.19 11.75 -18.28
N LEU A 245 -17.61 10.99 -17.33
CA LEU A 245 -16.18 10.88 -17.10
C LEU A 245 -15.79 9.40 -17.04
N SER A 246 -14.80 9.01 -17.83
CA SER A 246 -14.38 7.61 -17.90
C SER A 246 -12.86 7.49 -18.06
N GLY A 247 -12.27 6.53 -17.37
CA GLY A 247 -10.91 6.02 -17.54
C GLY A 247 -10.91 4.53 -17.89
N THR A 248 -9.79 3.85 -17.60
CA THR A 248 -9.62 2.40 -17.68
C THR A 248 -8.86 1.89 -16.47
N ASP A 249 -8.78 0.57 -16.29
CA ASP A 249 -8.00 -0.05 -15.21
C ASP A 249 -6.51 0.35 -15.27
N GLU A 250 -5.92 0.40 -16.47
CA GLU A 250 -4.53 0.78 -16.67
C GLU A 250 -4.31 2.30 -16.61
N GLN A 251 -5.34 3.08 -16.95
CA GLN A 251 -5.28 4.53 -17.00
C GLN A 251 -6.56 5.14 -16.38
N PRO A 252 -6.72 5.09 -15.06
CA PRO A 252 -7.85 5.74 -14.40
C PRO A 252 -7.78 7.26 -14.59
N LEU A 253 -8.93 7.87 -14.82
CA LEU A 253 -9.04 9.31 -14.98
C LEU A 253 -8.88 10.00 -13.62
N CYS A 254 -7.83 10.82 -13.47
CA CYS A 254 -7.57 11.56 -12.24
C CYS A 254 -8.12 12.98 -12.32
N ILE A 255 -8.95 13.34 -11.36
CA ILE A 255 -9.50 14.69 -11.20
C ILE A 255 -8.87 15.33 -9.97
N GLY A 256 -8.22 16.46 -10.18
CA GLY A 256 -7.49 17.17 -9.13
C GLY A 256 -8.41 17.82 -8.08
N LYS A 257 -7.82 18.12 -6.94
CA LYS A 257 -8.49 18.73 -5.79
C LYS A 257 -9.18 20.05 -6.15
N LYS A 258 -10.43 20.23 -5.69
CA LYS A 258 -11.25 21.42 -5.91
C LYS A 258 -11.61 21.69 -7.38
N ALA A 259 -11.48 20.72 -8.25
CA ALA A 259 -11.95 20.84 -9.62
C ALA A 259 -13.48 20.96 -9.65
N VAL A 260 -13.97 21.68 -10.67
CA VAL A 260 -15.39 21.78 -11.01
C VAL A 260 -15.51 21.39 -12.48
N LEU A 261 -16.25 20.33 -12.78
CA LEU A 261 -16.36 19.71 -14.11
C LEU A 261 -17.80 19.48 -14.47
#